data_c234ce5dcb55293b091f78dbd73dc984
#
_entry.id   c234ce5dcb55293b091f78dbd73dc984
#
_cell.length_a   1.000
_cell.length_b   1.000
_cell.length_c   1.000
_cell.angle_alpha   90.00
_cell.angle_beta   90.00
_cell.angle_gamma   90.00
#
_symmetry.space_group_name_H-M   'P 1'
#
loop_
_entity.id
_entity.type
_entity.pdbx_description
1 polymer ?
#
loop_
_entity_poly.entity_id
_entity_poly.type
_entity_poly.pdbx_seq_one_letter_code
_entity_poly.pdbx_strand_id
1 'polypeptide(L)'
;MQSLAVTIQGEGPAVLLLHGFPDRSNLWRHQIDALKSDFTVIAPDLRGFGESDRPDDVDAYRVGKSVGDLLAILDELGVEQAHVVGHDFGAAVAWAFALSAPERLERLVVLSVGHPGVPIDFEQREKSWYMLLFQFEEAEELLRRDDWAFLREWVGTHPEPDRVIADLQRPGALTAGLNWYRANRHPRRELDPPREFPRVTAPTLGVWSTGDAYLTEARMTGSAAFVDDWRYERLDGAGHWMQLDKPDEVSALIRTHLC
;
A
#
# COMPACT_ATOMS: atom_id res chain seq x y z
N MET A 1 -12.77 18.07 0.46
CA MET A 1 -12.30 16.76 0.94
C MET A 1 -12.65 15.76 -0.12
N GLN A 2 -11.77 14.81 -0.46
CA GLN A 2 -12.12 13.76 -1.42
C GLN A 2 -13.05 12.75 -0.72
N SER A 3 -14.06 12.25 -1.44
CA SER A 3 -14.92 11.20 -0.92
C SER A 3 -14.24 9.84 -1.16
N LEU A 4 -13.99 9.10 -0.10
CA LEU A 4 -13.51 7.73 -0.19
C LEU A 4 -14.64 6.75 0.07
N ALA A 5 -14.70 5.69 -0.74
CA ALA A 5 -15.52 4.53 -0.42
C ALA A 5 -14.83 3.71 0.67
N VAL A 6 -15.55 3.41 1.75
CA VAL A 6 -14.97 2.73 2.91
C VAL A 6 -15.81 1.51 3.27
N THR A 7 -15.16 0.36 3.37
CA THR A 7 -15.76 -0.85 3.95
C THR A 7 -15.46 -0.86 5.45
N ILE A 8 -16.50 -0.98 6.29
CA ILE A 8 -16.36 -1.09 7.74
C ILE A 8 -17.07 -2.36 8.20
N GLN A 9 -16.35 -3.22 8.95
CA GLN A 9 -16.89 -4.46 9.50
C GLN A 9 -16.32 -4.75 10.89
N GLY A 10 -17.11 -5.40 11.73
CA GLY A 10 -16.70 -5.83 13.07
C GLY A 10 -16.84 -4.75 14.13
N GLU A 11 -16.42 -5.09 15.35
CA GLU A 11 -16.45 -4.23 16.53
C GLU A 11 -15.16 -4.46 17.33
N GLY A 12 -14.67 -3.43 18.02
CA GLY A 12 -13.44 -3.47 18.81
C GLY A 12 -12.45 -2.36 18.45
N PRO A 13 -11.17 -2.49 18.80
CA PRO A 13 -10.12 -1.54 18.40
C PRO A 13 -10.08 -1.37 16.87
N ALA A 14 -9.84 -0.15 16.42
CA ALA A 14 -9.86 0.16 14.98
C ALA A 14 -8.60 -0.33 14.28
N VAL A 15 -8.75 -0.92 13.08
CA VAL A 15 -7.65 -1.26 12.17
C VAL A 15 -7.93 -0.75 10.77
N LEU A 16 -7.02 0.06 10.22
CA LEU A 16 -7.01 0.50 8.83
C LEU A 16 -6.29 -0.52 7.98
N LEU A 17 -6.93 -1.00 6.90
CA LEU A 17 -6.32 -1.89 5.89
C LEU A 17 -6.15 -1.15 4.56
N LEU A 18 -4.90 -0.85 4.18
CA LEU A 18 -4.55 0.02 3.07
C LEU A 18 -3.97 -0.80 1.90
N HIS A 19 -4.69 -0.83 0.79
CA HIS A 19 -4.26 -1.52 -0.44
C HIS A 19 -3.27 -0.67 -1.26
N GLY A 20 -2.69 -1.25 -2.31
CA GLY A 20 -1.85 -0.56 -3.29
C GLY A 20 -2.36 -0.71 -4.71
N PHE A 21 -1.49 -0.43 -5.69
CA PHE A 21 -1.76 -0.62 -7.11
C PHE A 21 -1.54 -2.10 -7.49
N PRO A 22 -2.38 -2.70 -8.30
CA PRO A 22 -3.56 -2.14 -9.00
C PRO A 22 -4.90 -2.48 -8.31
N ASP A 23 -4.88 -2.72 -7.02
CA ASP A 23 -6.00 -3.22 -6.25
C ASP A 23 -6.89 -2.12 -5.66
N ARG A 24 -7.90 -2.56 -4.91
CA ARG A 24 -8.80 -1.78 -4.06
C ARG A 24 -9.07 -2.52 -2.76
N SER A 25 -9.90 -1.98 -1.89
CA SER A 25 -10.20 -2.56 -0.55
C SER A 25 -10.54 -4.05 -0.55
N ASN A 26 -11.14 -4.57 -1.65
CA ASN A 26 -11.44 -5.99 -1.80
C ASN A 26 -10.21 -6.93 -1.78
N LEU A 27 -9.00 -6.39 -1.94
CA LEU A 27 -7.75 -7.10 -1.71
C LEU A 27 -7.73 -7.76 -0.32
N TRP A 28 -8.27 -7.06 0.67
CA TRP A 28 -8.25 -7.43 2.07
C TRP A 28 -9.40 -8.34 2.53
N ARG A 29 -10.25 -8.85 1.63
CA ARG A 29 -11.46 -9.62 1.99
C ARG A 29 -11.20 -10.78 2.98
N HIS A 30 -10.09 -11.50 2.84
CA HIS A 30 -9.72 -12.59 3.74
C HIS A 30 -9.28 -12.08 5.11
N GLN A 31 -8.51 -10.99 5.15
CA GLN A 31 -8.07 -10.35 6.38
C GLN A 31 -9.25 -9.67 7.09
N ILE A 32 -10.16 -9.05 6.35
CA ILE A 32 -11.41 -8.51 6.91
C ILE A 32 -12.18 -9.61 7.61
N ASP A 33 -12.42 -10.74 6.93
CA ASP A 33 -13.15 -11.86 7.51
C ASP A 33 -12.45 -12.45 8.74
N ALA A 34 -11.12 -12.50 8.73
CA ALA A 34 -10.34 -13.02 9.84
C ALA A 34 -10.29 -12.07 11.06
N LEU A 35 -10.32 -10.75 10.86
CA LEU A 35 -10.08 -9.76 11.92
C LEU A 35 -11.37 -9.18 12.51
N LYS A 36 -12.49 -9.20 11.78
CA LYS A 36 -13.76 -8.55 12.19
C LYS A 36 -14.38 -9.06 13.47
N SER A 37 -13.95 -10.22 13.98
CA SER A 37 -14.40 -10.73 15.28
C SER A 37 -13.77 -10.00 16.47
N ASP A 38 -12.61 -9.36 16.28
CA ASP A 38 -11.80 -8.78 17.34
C ASP A 38 -11.56 -7.28 17.14
N PHE A 39 -11.79 -6.77 15.93
CA PHE A 39 -11.47 -5.40 15.51
C PHE A 39 -12.60 -4.75 14.72
N THR A 40 -12.69 -3.44 14.81
CA THR A 40 -13.40 -2.62 13.82
C THR A 40 -12.48 -2.43 12.62
N VAL A 41 -12.70 -3.21 11.57
CA VAL A 41 -11.89 -3.20 10.36
C VAL A 41 -12.39 -2.11 9.42
N ILE A 42 -11.51 -1.20 9.05
CA ILE A 42 -11.77 -0.04 8.17
C ILE A 42 -10.88 -0.19 6.93
N ALA A 43 -11.48 -0.51 5.79
CA ALA A 43 -10.77 -0.71 4.54
C ALA A 43 -11.26 0.28 3.48
N PRO A 44 -10.58 1.43 3.30
CA PRO A 44 -10.91 2.39 2.26
C PRO A 44 -10.41 1.91 0.88
N ASP A 45 -11.16 2.23 -0.17
CA ASP A 45 -10.58 2.38 -1.49
C ASP A 45 -9.76 3.68 -1.49
N LEU A 46 -8.44 3.59 -1.71
CA LEU A 46 -7.61 4.78 -1.76
C LEU A 46 -7.98 5.66 -2.97
N ARG A 47 -7.59 6.94 -2.94
CA ARG A 47 -7.87 7.90 -4.03
C ARG A 47 -7.61 7.30 -5.40
N GLY A 48 -8.55 7.41 -6.31
CA GLY A 48 -8.44 6.92 -7.69
C GLY A 48 -8.81 5.45 -7.87
N PHE A 49 -8.94 4.69 -6.79
CA PHE A 49 -9.29 3.28 -6.85
C PHE A 49 -10.75 3.02 -6.47
N GLY A 50 -11.24 1.86 -6.87
CA GLY A 50 -12.58 1.39 -6.51
C GLY A 50 -13.65 2.43 -6.79
N GLU A 51 -14.49 2.72 -5.80
CA GLU A 51 -15.57 3.71 -5.87
C GLU A 51 -15.18 5.09 -5.31
N SER A 52 -13.91 5.27 -4.89
CA SER A 52 -13.41 6.55 -4.41
C SER A 52 -13.23 7.58 -5.52
N ASP A 53 -13.23 8.86 -5.15
CA ASP A 53 -13.00 9.97 -6.08
C ASP A 53 -11.67 9.83 -6.83
N ARG A 54 -11.68 10.25 -8.11
CA ARG A 54 -10.54 10.25 -9.03
C ARG A 54 -10.20 11.67 -9.45
N PRO A 55 -9.43 12.42 -8.64
CA PRO A 55 -9.02 13.77 -9.02
C PRO A 55 -8.13 13.75 -10.27
N ASP A 56 -8.29 14.76 -11.13
CA ASP A 56 -7.48 14.92 -12.34
C ASP A 56 -6.05 15.41 -12.02
N ASP A 57 -5.89 16.15 -10.93
CA ASP A 57 -4.61 16.70 -10.50
C ASP A 57 -3.68 15.60 -9.97
N VAL A 58 -2.53 15.43 -10.61
CA VAL A 58 -1.49 14.47 -10.21
C VAL A 58 -1.04 14.69 -8.76
N ASP A 59 -0.90 15.94 -8.32
CA ASP A 59 -0.48 16.26 -6.95
C ASP A 59 -1.48 15.83 -5.88
N ALA A 60 -2.73 15.58 -6.26
CA ALA A 60 -3.72 15.00 -5.35
C ALA A 60 -3.36 13.58 -4.90
N TYR A 61 -2.54 12.84 -5.67
CA TYR A 61 -2.11 11.47 -5.38
C TYR A 61 -0.82 11.38 -4.52
N ARG A 62 -0.33 12.49 -3.99
CA ARG A 62 0.80 12.46 -3.05
C ARG A 62 0.42 11.68 -1.78
N VAL A 63 1.32 10.79 -1.35
CA VAL A 63 1.13 9.93 -0.16
C VAL A 63 0.65 10.71 1.07
N GLY A 64 1.21 11.90 1.33
CA GLY A 64 0.78 12.74 2.44
C GLY A 64 -0.68 13.25 2.36
N LYS A 65 -1.26 13.31 1.14
CA LYS A 65 -2.69 13.66 0.99
C LYS A 65 -3.59 12.52 1.44
N SER A 66 -3.17 11.27 1.17
CA SER A 66 -3.89 10.09 1.63
C SER A 66 -3.85 9.93 3.14
N VAL A 67 -2.76 10.33 3.81
CA VAL A 67 -2.76 10.40 5.28
C VAL A 67 -3.85 11.34 5.79
N GLY A 68 -4.04 12.52 5.16
CA GLY A 68 -5.13 13.43 5.51
C GLY A 68 -6.52 12.81 5.36
N ASP A 69 -6.73 11.97 4.34
CA ASP A 69 -8.00 11.26 4.16
C ASP A 69 -8.24 10.24 5.27
N LEU A 70 -7.20 9.48 5.65
CA LEU A 70 -7.31 8.49 6.73
C LEU A 70 -7.61 9.14 8.07
N LEU A 71 -6.96 10.26 8.37
CA LEU A 71 -7.25 11.04 9.59
C LEU A 71 -8.69 11.53 9.59
N ALA A 72 -9.20 12.01 8.45
CA ALA A 72 -10.59 12.44 8.33
C ALA A 72 -11.59 11.28 8.55
N ILE A 73 -11.29 10.08 8.04
CA ILE A 73 -12.10 8.88 8.29
C ILE A 73 -12.12 8.55 9.78
N LEU A 74 -10.95 8.55 10.44
CA LEU A 74 -10.86 8.28 11.88
C LEU A 74 -11.63 9.33 12.69
N ASP A 75 -11.52 10.60 12.33
CA ASP A 75 -12.24 11.70 13.01
C ASP A 75 -13.76 11.57 12.84
N GLU A 76 -14.23 11.23 11.64
CA GLU A 76 -15.67 11.01 11.36
C GLU A 76 -16.22 9.82 12.17
N LEU A 77 -15.40 8.80 12.39
CA LEU A 77 -15.76 7.62 13.20
C LEU A 77 -15.55 7.80 14.70
N GLY A 78 -14.99 8.94 15.14
CA GLY A 78 -14.67 9.18 16.55
C GLY A 78 -13.55 8.30 17.09
N VAL A 79 -12.63 7.83 16.20
CA VAL A 79 -11.51 6.96 16.56
C VAL A 79 -10.28 7.81 16.85
N GLU A 80 -9.78 7.77 18.08
CA GLU A 80 -8.59 8.53 18.49
C GLU A 80 -7.30 7.90 17.97
N GLN A 81 -7.16 6.59 18.06
CA GLN A 81 -5.99 5.83 17.59
C GLN A 81 -6.44 4.58 16.83
N ALA A 82 -5.65 4.15 15.86
CA ALA A 82 -5.90 2.94 15.11
C ALA A 82 -4.61 2.16 14.85
N HIS A 83 -4.74 0.85 14.71
CA HIS A 83 -3.71 0.05 14.04
C HIS A 83 -3.75 0.35 12.53
N VAL A 84 -2.58 0.32 11.89
CA VAL A 84 -2.49 0.54 10.45
C VAL A 84 -1.75 -0.63 9.80
N VAL A 85 -2.38 -1.23 8.80
CA VAL A 85 -1.83 -2.31 7.97
C VAL A 85 -1.80 -1.83 6.53
N GLY A 86 -0.65 -1.87 5.87
CA GLY A 86 -0.53 -1.42 4.49
C GLY A 86 0.24 -2.39 3.61
N HIS A 87 -0.15 -2.45 2.34
CA HIS A 87 0.53 -3.20 1.29
C HIS A 87 0.81 -2.30 0.10
N ASP A 88 1.98 -2.42 -0.53
CA ASP A 88 2.42 -1.65 -1.70
C ASP A 88 2.29 -0.13 -1.46
N PHE A 89 1.54 0.64 -2.25
CA PHE A 89 1.28 2.06 -1.95
C PHE A 89 0.58 2.25 -0.60
N GLY A 90 -0.28 1.32 -0.20
CA GLY A 90 -0.87 1.35 1.15
C GLY A 90 0.17 1.27 2.25
N ALA A 91 1.26 0.49 2.06
CA ALA A 91 2.38 0.48 3.01
C ALA A 91 3.17 1.81 2.97
N ALA A 92 3.33 2.43 1.80
CA ALA A 92 3.94 3.77 1.72
C ALA A 92 3.09 4.83 2.46
N VAL A 93 1.76 4.73 2.37
CA VAL A 93 0.83 5.58 3.15
C VAL A 93 0.91 5.26 4.64
N ALA A 94 1.00 3.98 5.02
CA ALA A 94 1.14 3.54 6.42
C ALA A 94 2.44 4.07 7.06
N TRP A 95 3.56 4.03 6.34
CA TRP A 95 4.81 4.67 6.79
C TRP A 95 4.66 6.18 6.94
N ALA A 96 4.02 6.85 5.98
CA ALA A 96 3.78 8.29 6.06
C ALA A 96 2.85 8.66 7.23
N PHE A 97 1.85 7.83 7.51
CA PHE A 97 0.98 7.97 8.69
C PHE A 97 1.80 7.88 9.98
N ALA A 98 2.63 6.84 10.12
CA ALA A 98 3.50 6.66 11.28
C ALA A 98 4.47 7.83 11.53
N LEU A 99 4.95 8.47 10.45
CA LEU A 99 5.90 9.58 10.50
C LEU A 99 5.24 10.95 10.75
N SER A 100 3.97 11.13 10.36
CA SER A 100 3.31 12.44 10.40
C SER A 100 2.19 12.56 11.44
N ALA A 101 1.67 11.43 11.93
CA ALA A 101 0.62 11.39 12.95
C ALA A 101 0.87 10.23 13.95
N PRO A 102 2.06 10.16 14.56
CA PRO A 102 2.43 9.04 15.44
C PRO A 102 1.47 8.89 16.65
N GLU A 103 0.86 9.98 17.12
CA GLU A 103 -0.11 9.99 18.21
C GLU A 103 -1.44 9.33 17.85
N ARG A 104 -1.71 9.14 16.54
CA ARG A 104 -2.91 8.50 16.03
C ARG A 104 -2.69 7.01 15.70
N LEU A 105 -1.44 6.53 15.81
CA LEU A 105 -1.01 5.18 15.49
C LEU A 105 -0.79 4.35 16.75
N GLU A 106 -1.40 3.17 16.79
CA GLU A 106 -1.19 2.22 17.89
C GLU A 106 -0.13 1.17 17.53
N ARG A 107 -0.32 0.46 16.43
CA ARG A 107 0.65 -0.52 15.88
C ARG A 107 0.67 -0.44 14.36
N LEU A 108 1.80 -0.79 13.77
CA LEU A 108 2.02 -0.74 12.33
C LEU A 108 2.33 -2.13 11.78
N VAL A 109 1.70 -2.49 10.65
CA VAL A 109 2.08 -3.63 9.82
C VAL A 109 2.32 -3.17 8.39
N VAL A 110 3.48 -3.48 7.85
CA VAL A 110 3.84 -3.14 6.46
C VAL A 110 4.20 -4.38 5.67
N LEU A 111 3.52 -4.57 4.55
CA LEU A 111 3.73 -5.69 3.65
C LEU A 111 4.47 -5.20 2.40
N SER A 112 5.54 -5.88 2.02
CA SER A 112 6.41 -5.68 0.87
C SER A 112 7.28 -4.40 0.90
N VAL A 113 6.75 -3.24 1.30
CA VAL A 113 7.43 -1.94 1.16
C VAL A 113 8.15 -1.54 2.44
N GLY A 114 9.47 -1.44 2.37
CA GLY A 114 10.32 -0.95 3.48
C GLY A 114 10.20 0.57 3.72
N HIS A 115 10.76 1.01 4.86
CA HIS A 115 10.77 2.41 5.29
C HIS A 115 11.40 3.34 4.23
N PRO A 116 10.82 4.55 3.98
CA PRO A 116 11.30 5.47 2.94
C PRO A 116 12.74 5.95 3.14
N GLY A 117 13.30 5.87 4.34
CA GLY A 117 14.69 6.21 4.65
C GLY A 117 15.71 5.15 4.22
N VAL A 118 15.29 3.93 3.89
CA VAL A 118 16.20 2.88 3.40
C VAL A 118 16.66 3.23 1.99
N PRO A 119 17.99 3.29 1.72
CA PRO A 119 18.51 3.59 0.39
C PRO A 119 18.02 2.62 -0.67
N ILE A 120 17.78 3.13 -1.87
CA ILE A 120 17.41 2.31 -3.04
C ILE A 120 18.71 1.82 -3.68
N ASP A 121 18.98 0.51 -3.61
CA ASP A 121 20.10 -0.12 -4.26
C ASP A 121 19.87 -0.42 -5.75
N PHE A 122 20.84 -0.99 -6.42
CA PHE A 122 20.75 -1.27 -7.85
C PHE A 122 19.72 -2.36 -8.15
N GLU A 123 19.65 -3.41 -7.35
CA GLU A 123 18.65 -4.48 -7.51
C GLU A 123 17.22 -3.93 -7.44
N GLN A 124 16.95 -3.07 -6.44
CA GLN A 124 15.64 -2.43 -6.35
C GLN A 124 15.34 -1.53 -7.56
N ARG A 125 16.34 -0.84 -8.12
CA ARG A 125 16.16 -0.03 -9.34
C ARG A 125 15.81 -0.90 -10.54
N GLU A 126 16.47 -2.05 -10.70
CA GLU A 126 16.16 -3.01 -11.77
C GLU A 126 14.73 -3.53 -11.63
N LYS A 127 14.30 -3.93 -10.42
CA LYS A 127 12.92 -4.36 -10.16
C LYS A 127 11.89 -3.25 -10.40
N SER A 128 12.27 -1.99 -10.20
CA SER A 128 11.38 -0.82 -10.28
C SER A 128 11.35 -0.16 -11.67
N TRP A 129 11.86 -0.78 -12.73
CA TRP A 129 11.93 -0.22 -14.09
C TRP A 129 10.57 0.30 -14.60
N TYR A 130 9.48 -0.40 -14.25
CA TYR A 130 8.12 -0.03 -14.66
C TYR A 130 7.67 1.34 -14.11
N MET A 131 8.24 1.79 -12.99
CA MET A 131 7.94 3.13 -12.44
C MET A 131 8.39 4.23 -13.39
N LEU A 132 9.46 4.01 -14.18
CA LEU A 132 9.88 4.93 -15.24
C LEU A 132 8.90 4.92 -16.41
N LEU A 133 8.47 3.72 -16.83
CA LEU A 133 7.48 3.58 -17.90
C LEU A 133 6.20 4.35 -17.57
N PHE A 134 5.72 4.27 -16.32
CA PHE A 134 4.48 4.90 -15.89
C PHE A 134 4.55 6.44 -15.82
N GLN A 135 5.74 7.05 -15.97
CA GLN A 135 5.88 8.51 -16.09
C GLN A 135 5.51 9.03 -17.48
N PHE A 136 5.59 8.20 -18.53
CA PHE A 136 5.33 8.65 -19.89
C PHE A 136 3.85 8.89 -20.14
N GLU A 137 3.55 9.82 -21.05
CA GLU A 137 2.17 10.12 -21.46
C GLU A 137 1.52 8.97 -22.22
N GLU A 138 2.33 8.14 -22.91
CA GLU A 138 1.89 6.98 -23.67
C GLU A 138 1.65 5.73 -22.81
N ALA A 139 1.92 5.78 -21.51
CA ALA A 139 1.83 4.62 -20.65
C ALA A 139 0.42 3.99 -20.64
N GLU A 140 -0.63 4.80 -20.60
CA GLU A 140 -2.01 4.31 -20.64
C GLU A 140 -2.34 3.60 -21.96
N GLU A 141 -1.88 4.12 -23.09
CA GLU A 141 -2.10 3.51 -24.39
C GLU A 141 -1.36 2.17 -24.48
N LEU A 142 -0.08 2.15 -24.10
CA LEU A 142 0.74 0.94 -24.08
C LEU A 142 0.12 -0.16 -23.22
N LEU A 143 -0.33 0.18 -22.03
CA LEU A 143 -0.90 -0.79 -21.08
C LEU A 143 -2.25 -1.36 -21.54
N ARG A 144 -3.05 -0.58 -22.29
CA ARG A 144 -4.34 -1.03 -22.83
C ARG A 144 -4.22 -1.80 -24.14
N ARG A 145 -3.08 -1.69 -24.80
CA ARG A 145 -2.87 -2.27 -26.14
C ARG A 145 -3.03 -3.79 -26.12
N ASP A 146 -3.51 -4.34 -27.23
CA ASP A 146 -3.65 -5.79 -27.47
C ASP A 146 -4.40 -6.50 -26.31
N ASP A 147 -5.56 -5.96 -25.93
CA ASP A 147 -6.38 -6.44 -24.82
C ASP A 147 -5.60 -6.54 -23.50
N TRP A 148 -4.86 -5.49 -23.16
CA TRP A 148 -4.08 -5.38 -21.92
C TRP A 148 -2.92 -6.40 -21.83
N ALA A 149 -2.46 -6.92 -22.94
CA ALA A 149 -1.46 -7.99 -22.97
C ALA A 149 -0.22 -7.66 -22.13
N PHE A 150 0.32 -6.45 -22.28
CA PHE A 150 1.48 -6.01 -21.50
C PHE A 150 1.19 -5.92 -19.99
N LEU A 151 0.05 -5.36 -19.60
CA LEU A 151 -0.32 -5.28 -18.20
C LEU A 151 -0.57 -6.67 -17.61
N ARG A 152 -1.22 -7.58 -18.36
CA ARG A 152 -1.45 -8.98 -17.96
C ARG A 152 -0.13 -9.69 -17.68
N GLU A 153 0.86 -9.51 -18.53
CA GLU A 153 2.19 -10.08 -18.34
C GLU A 153 2.89 -9.47 -17.12
N TRP A 154 2.81 -8.14 -16.95
CA TRP A 154 3.45 -7.44 -15.85
C TRP A 154 2.83 -7.80 -14.49
N VAL A 155 1.50 -7.89 -14.37
CA VAL A 155 0.82 -8.35 -13.14
C VAL A 155 0.75 -9.88 -13.03
N GLY A 156 1.47 -10.62 -13.87
CA GLY A 156 1.32 -12.06 -14.08
C GLY A 156 1.41 -12.96 -12.85
N THR A 157 1.95 -12.45 -11.74
CA THR A 157 1.94 -13.14 -10.44
C THR A 157 0.71 -12.79 -9.57
N HIS A 158 -0.17 -11.89 -10.03
CA HIS A 158 -1.40 -11.58 -9.31
C HIS A 158 -2.41 -12.74 -9.45
N PRO A 159 -2.99 -13.26 -8.35
CA PRO A 159 -3.94 -14.39 -8.43
C PRO A 159 -5.21 -14.09 -9.24
N GLU A 160 -5.58 -12.82 -9.39
CA GLU A 160 -6.83 -12.40 -10.01
C GLU A 160 -6.61 -11.30 -11.09
N PRO A 161 -5.83 -11.55 -12.17
CA PRO A 161 -5.47 -10.53 -13.14
C PRO A 161 -6.68 -9.98 -13.90
N ASP A 162 -7.70 -10.80 -14.17
CA ASP A 162 -8.91 -10.36 -14.87
C ASP A 162 -9.74 -9.36 -14.04
N ARG A 163 -9.81 -9.55 -12.72
CA ARG A 163 -10.46 -8.59 -11.81
C ARG A 163 -9.73 -7.26 -11.81
N VAL A 164 -8.39 -7.30 -11.73
CA VAL A 164 -7.55 -6.09 -11.79
C VAL A 164 -7.80 -5.31 -13.07
N ILE A 165 -7.81 -6.00 -14.21
CA ILE A 165 -8.06 -5.37 -15.51
C ILE A 165 -9.47 -4.78 -15.58
N ALA A 166 -10.49 -5.51 -15.11
CA ALA A 166 -11.85 -5.00 -15.07
C ALA A 166 -11.97 -3.72 -14.22
N ASP A 167 -11.27 -3.66 -13.07
CA ASP A 167 -11.24 -2.46 -12.25
C ASP A 167 -10.52 -1.29 -12.96
N LEU A 168 -9.41 -1.54 -13.66
CA LEU A 168 -8.64 -0.53 -14.38
C LEU A 168 -9.30 -0.07 -15.71
N GLN A 169 -10.23 -0.87 -16.27
CA GLN A 169 -11.03 -0.48 -17.44
C GLN A 169 -12.07 0.59 -17.13
N ARG A 170 -12.40 0.80 -15.87
CA ARG A 170 -13.35 1.84 -15.46
C ARG A 170 -12.84 3.23 -15.88
N PRO A 171 -13.72 4.17 -16.25
CA PRO A 171 -13.31 5.49 -16.72
C PRO A 171 -12.34 6.19 -15.75
N GLY A 172 -11.18 6.59 -16.23
CA GLY A 172 -10.15 7.28 -15.46
C GLY A 172 -9.35 6.42 -14.48
N ALA A 173 -9.73 5.15 -14.24
CA ALA A 173 -9.10 4.33 -13.20
C ALA A 173 -7.62 4.02 -13.47
N LEU A 174 -7.24 3.68 -14.72
CA LEU A 174 -5.85 3.46 -15.06
C LEU A 174 -5.01 4.72 -14.85
N THR A 175 -5.45 5.86 -15.37
CA THR A 175 -4.75 7.14 -15.20
C THR A 175 -4.61 7.52 -13.73
N ALA A 176 -5.66 7.34 -12.93
CA ALA A 176 -5.61 7.57 -11.50
C ALA A 176 -4.57 6.66 -10.81
N GLY A 177 -4.53 5.38 -11.17
CA GLY A 177 -3.50 4.45 -10.68
C GLY A 177 -2.07 4.86 -11.06
N LEU A 178 -1.85 5.29 -12.32
CA LEU A 178 -0.54 5.78 -12.77
C LEU A 178 -0.15 7.11 -12.12
N ASN A 179 -1.12 7.94 -11.78
CA ASN A 179 -0.87 9.21 -11.08
C ASN A 179 -0.26 9.02 -9.69
N TRP A 180 -0.47 7.87 -9.02
CA TRP A 180 0.27 7.53 -7.81
C TRP A 180 1.78 7.45 -8.05
N TYR A 181 2.20 6.85 -9.18
CA TYR A 181 3.62 6.79 -9.57
C TYR A 181 4.12 8.17 -9.99
N ARG A 182 3.37 8.92 -10.80
CA ARG A 182 3.72 10.27 -11.26
C ARG A 182 3.90 11.23 -10.09
N ALA A 183 3.01 11.19 -9.09
CA ALA A 183 3.07 12.04 -7.91
C ALA A 183 4.23 11.70 -6.96
N ASN A 184 4.60 10.42 -6.82
CA ASN A 184 5.47 9.95 -5.74
C ASN A 184 6.80 9.34 -6.18
N ARG A 185 6.93 8.91 -7.44
CA ARG A 185 8.09 8.17 -7.98
C ARG A 185 8.73 8.83 -9.19
N HIS A 186 8.47 10.13 -9.41
CA HIS A 186 9.09 10.85 -10.52
C HIS A 186 10.62 10.90 -10.34
N PRO A 187 11.42 10.56 -11.38
CA PRO A 187 12.89 10.47 -11.28
C PRO A 187 13.58 11.74 -10.76
N ARG A 188 12.99 12.92 -11.00
CA ARG A 188 13.50 14.18 -10.48
C ARG A 188 13.66 14.18 -8.96
N ARG A 189 12.89 13.37 -8.23
CA ARG A 189 12.99 13.27 -6.77
C ARG A 189 14.30 12.64 -6.29
N GLU A 190 14.99 11.91 -7.17
CA GLU A 190 16.35 11.40 -6.91
C GLU A 190 17.39 12.53 -6.78
N LEU A 191 17.07 13.74 -7.29
CA LEU A 191 17.90 14.94 -7.18
C LEU A 191 17.62 15.72 -5.90
N ASP A 192 16.56 15.40 -5.16
CA ASP A 192 16.26 16.04 -3.88
C ASP A 192 17.33 15.63 -2.85
N PRO A 193 17.69 16.54 -1.94
CA PRO A 193 18.63 16.19 -0.87
C PRO A 193 18.07 15.05 -0.02
N PRO A 194 18.93 14.20 0.55
CA PRO A 194 18.50 13.14 1.46
C PRO A 194 17.61 13.72 2.57
N ARG A 195 16.49 13.05 2.83
CA ARG A 195 15.61 13.43 3.92
C ARG A 195 16.01 12.67 5.18
N GLU A 196 16.04 13.39 6.28
CA GLU A 196 16.09 12.79 7.60
C GLU A 196 14.65 12.43 8.01
N PHE A 197 14.49 11.26 8.59
CA PHE A 197 13.21 10.78 9.10
C PHE A 197 13.33 10.59 10.60
N PRO A 198 12.32 11.02 11.38
CA PRO A 198 12.24 10.64 12.78
C PRO A 198 12.09 9.11 12.89
N ARG A 199 12.45 8.55 14.02
CA ARG A 199 12.21 7.12 14.28
C ARG A 199 10.72 6.87 14.47
N VAL A 200 10.25 5.74 13.95
CA VAL A 200 8.90 5.24 14.23
C VAL A 200 8.92 4.58 15.61
N THR A 201 8.11 5.09 16.53
CA THR A 201 8.05 4.61 17.91
C THR A 201 7.00 3.52 18.14
N ALA A 202 5.98 3.46 17.26
CA ALA A 202 4.97 2.41 17.32
C ALA A 202 5.56 1.02 17.03
N PRO A 203 5.15 -0.03 17.78
CA PRO A 203 5.54 -1.40 17.44
C PRO A 203 5.20 -1.73 15.99
N THR A 204 6.18 -2.21 15.23
CA THR A 204 6.06 -2.38 13.79
C THR A 204 6.45 -3.78 13.34
N LEU A 205 5.58 -4.42 12.58
CA LEU A 205 5.83 -5.67 11.87
C LEU A 205 6.05 -5.39 10.38
N GLY A 206 7.22 -5.76 9.87
CA GLY A 206 7.48 -5.85 8.43
C GLY A 206 7.34 -7.28 7.95
N VAL A 207 6.62 -7.49 6.87
CA VAL A 207 6.49 -8.80 6.21
C VAL A 207 6.94 -8.69 4.77
N TRP A 208 7.82 -9.58 4.34
CA TRP A 208 8.26 -9.67 2.95
C TRP A 208 8.19 -11.11 2.47
N SER A 209 7.90 -11.31 1.18
CA SER A 209 7.71 -12.62 0.59
C SER A 209 8.79 -12.96 -0.44
N THR A 210 9.23 -14.22 -0.47
CA THR A 210 10.35 -14.67 -1.31
C THR A 210 10.08 -14.62 -2.80
N GLY A 211 8.82 -14.60 -3.22
CA GLY A 211 8.40 -14.47 -4.61
C GLY A 211 8.04 -13.05 -5.03
N ASP A 212 8.35 -12.03 -4.21
CA ASP A 212 8.06 -10.63 -4.58
C ASP A 212 8.92 -10.21 -5.79
N ALA A 213 8.25 -9.99 -6.93
CA ALA A 213 8.90 -9.60 -8.18
C ALA A 213 9.29 -8.12 -8.21
N TYR A 214 8.75 -7.27 -7.32
CA TYR A 214 8.84 -5.82 -7.38
C TYR A 214 9.71 -5.21 -6.29
N LEU A 215 9.71 -5.79 -5.09
CA LEU A 215 10.39 -5.25 -3.91
C LEU A 215 11.46 -6.22 -3.41
N THR A 216 12.57 -5.66 -2.92
CA THR A 216 13.68 -6.46 -2.37
C THR A 216 13.55 -6.68 -0.87
N GLU A 217 14.01 -7.84 -0.38
CA GLU A 217 14.10 -8.13 1.05
C GLU A 217 14.97 -7.12 1.80
N ALA A 218 16.07 -6.68 1.17
CA ALA A 218 16.99 -5.69 1.73
C ALA A 218 16.27 -4.37 2.11
N ARG A 219 15.31 -3.94 1.30
CA ARG A 219 14.49 -2.76 1.59
C ARG A 219 13.63 -2.95 2.84
N MET A 220 13.06 -4.14 3.01
CA MET A 220 12.23 -4.45 4.18
C MET A 220 13.09 -4.56 5.44
N THR A 221 14.14 -5.36 5.42
CA THR A 221 15.00 -5.59 6.58
C THR A 221 15.77 -4.34 7.01
N GLY A 222 16.16 -3.48 6.06
CA GLY A 222 16.79 -2.19 6.33
C GLY A 222 15.91 -1.22 7.14
N SER A 223 14.60 -1.46 7.20
CA SER A 223 13.65 -0.66 7.99
C SER A 223 13.95 -0.70 9.49
N ALA A 224 14.61 -1.75 9.98
CA ALA A 224 15.03 -1.88 11.38
C ALA A 224 15.85 -0.67 11.90
N ALA A 225 16.58 0.01 11.03
CA ALA A 225 17.36 1.20 11.39
C ALA A 225 16.48 2.42 11.76
N PHE A 226 15.21 2.41 11.39
CA PHE A 226 14.28 3.54 11.50
C PHE A 226 13.13 3.32 12.49
N VAL A 227 13.08 2.15 13.12
CA VAL A 227 11.97 1.75 14.02
C VAL A 227 12.55 1.37 15.39
N ASP A 228 11.85 1.74 16.47
CA ASP A 228 12.31 1.44 17.83
C ASP A 228 11.98 -0.01 18.24
N ASP A 229 10.77 -0.47 17.92
CA ASP A 229 10.31 -1.85 18.18
C ASP A 229 9.97 -2.50 16.84
N TRP A 230 10.98 -3.15 16.24
CA TRP A 230 10.92 -3.76 14.92
C TRP A 230 10.86 -5.28 14.99
N ARG A 231 9.84 -5.85 14.35
CA ARG A 231 9.74 -7.28 14.06
C ARG A 231 9.71 -7.51 12.55
N TYR A 232 10.42 -8.53 12.09
CA TYR A 232 10.46 -8.93 10.69
C TYR A 232 10.03 -10.38 10.53
N GLU A 233 9.16 -10.63 9.55
CA GLU A 233 8.75 -11.97 9.14
C GLU A 233 8.96 -12.15 7.65
N ARG A 234 9.60 -13.24 7.28
CA ARG A 234 9.80 -13.68 5.90
C ARG A 234 8.77 -14.75 5.57
N LEU A 235 8.00 -14.53 4.51
CA LEU A 235 6.97 -15.44 4.05
C LEU A 235 7.47 -16.21 2.82
N ASP A 236 7.76 -17.49 2.96
CA ASP A 236 8.23 -18.33 1.86
C ASP A 236 7.07 -18.78 0.97
N GLY A 237 7.29 -18.81 -0.36
CA GLY A 237 6.35 -19.35 -1.33
C GLY A 237 5.09 -18.49 -1.58
N ALA A 238 5.15 -17.21 -1.28
CA ALA A 238 4.17 -16.21 -1.69
C ALA A 238 4.81 -15.20 -2.63
N GLY A 239 4.02 -14.61 -3.53
CA GLY A 239 4.41 -13.50 -4.39
C GLY A 239 4.18 -12.15 -3.72
N HIS A 240 4.10 -11.10 -4.55
CA HIS A 240 3.87 -9.73 -4.07
C HIS A 240 2.52 -9.60 -3.34
N TRP A 241 1.48 -10.26 -3.82
CA TRP A 241 0.14 -10.26 -3.22
C TRP A 241 -0.02 -11.35 -2.16
N MET A 242 0.89 -11.37 -1.19
CA MET A 242 0.97 -12.40 -0.15
C MET A 242 -0.33 -12.60 0.64
N GLN A 243 -1.13 -11.55 0.79
CA GLN A 243 -2.43 -11.58 1.46
C GLN A 243 -3.51 -12.34 0.66
N LEU A 244 -3.28 -12.58 -0.63
CA LEU A 244 -4.09 -13.45 -1.49
C LEU A 244 -3.48 -14.84 -1.63
N ASP A 245 -2.15 -14.93 -1.72
CA ASP A 245 -1.44 -16.20 -1.90
C ASP A 245 -1.48 -17.06 -0.63
N LYS A 246 -1.35 -16.42 0.54
CA LYS A 246 -1.32 -17.06 1.85
C LYS A 246 -2.21 -16.34 2.87
N PRO A 247 -3.52 -16.29 2.62
CA PRO A 247 -4.44 -15.46 3.39
C PRO A 247 -4.45 -15.80 4.89
N ASP A 248 -4.39 -17.07 5.26
CA ASP A 248 -4.45 -17.51 6.65
C ASP A 248 -3.15 -17.16 7.40
N GLU A 249 -1.98 -17.38 6.78
CA GLU A 249 -0.69 -17.04 7.38
C GLU A 249 -0.56 -15.53 7.59
N VAL A 250 -0.92 -14.72 6.58
CA VAL A 250 -0.88 -13.26 6.67
C VAL A 250 -1.87 -12.74 7.71
N SER A 251 -3.09 -13.30 7.76
CA SER A 251 -4.09 -12.93 8.77
C SER A 251 -3.62 -13.24 10.19
N ALA A 252 -2.98 -14.39 10.39
CA ALA A 252 -2.44 -14.80 11.69
C ALA A 252 -1.27 -13.88 12.12
N LEU A 253 -0.36 -13.52 11.22
CA LEU A 253 0.73 -12.57 11.49
C LEU A 253 0.20 -11.21 11.91
N ILE A 254 -0.77 -10.66 11.15
CA ILE A 254 -1.41 -9.39 11.47
C ILE A 254 -2.07 -9.48 12.84
N ARG A 255 -2.96 -10.45 13.07
CA ARG A 255 -3.68 -10.61 14.34
C ARG A 255 -2.72 -10.70 15.52
N THR A 256 -1.68 -11.55 15.43
CA THR A 256 -0.69 -11.75 16.51
C THR A 256 0.08 -10.47 16.83
N HIS A 257 0.32 -9.62 15.84
CA HIS A 257 1.01 -8.35 16.07
C HIS A 257 0.08 -7.29 16.64
N LEU A 258 -1.21 -7.29 16.28
CA LEU A 258 -2.15 -6.28 16.74
C LEU A 258 -2.69 -6.55 18.17
N CYS A 259 -2.67 -7.78 18.63
CA CYS A 259 -2.96 -8.15 20.03
C CYS A 259 -1.72 -8.02 20.92
#